data_3dc8e90c6c9b1912f26b7fc4b42f8f77
#
_entry.id   3dc8e90c6c9b1912f26b7fc4b42f8f77
#
_cell.length_a   1.000
_cell.length_b   1.000
_cell.length_c   1.000
_cell.angle_alpha   90.00
_cell.angle_beta   90.00
_cell.angle_gamma   90.00
#
_symmetry.space_group_name_H-M   'P 1'
#
loop_
_entity.id
_entity.type
_entity.pdbx_description
1 polymer ?
#
loop_
_entity_poly.entity_id
_entity_poly.type
_entity_poly.pdbx_seq_one_letter_code
_entity_poly.pdbx_strand_id
1 'polypeptide(L)' 'MKYGISLKIDVTKIDKARLFKGEKGQYLDATVFFDPDNADQYGNNGMITQSWKDQQKGEGAILGNAKLFWSGES' A
#
# COMPACT_ATOMS: atom_id res chain seq x y z
N MET A 1 -6.51 5.54 -19.63
CA MET A 1 -5.62 4.38 -19.44
C MET A 1 -5.84 3.77 -18.07
N LYS A 2 -5.86 2.46 -18.00
CA LYS A 2 -6.01 1.75 -16.73
C LYS A 2 -4.75 0.97 -16.41
N TYR A 3 -4.50 0.79 -15.12
CA TYR A 3 -3.38 -0.01 -14.63
C TYR A 3 -3.90 -1.10 -13.72
N GLY A 4 -3.37 -2.31 -13.90
CA GLY A 4 -3.59 -3.39 -12.95
C GLY A 4 -2.38 -3.47 -12.04
N ILE A 5 -2.61 -3.27 -10.75
CA ILE A 5 -1.55 -3.27 -9.76
C ILE A 5 -1.80 -4.39 -8.78
N SER A 6 -0.83 -5.28 -8.65
CA SER A 6 -0.89 -6.37 -7.70
C SER A 6 -0.26 -5.90 -6.38
N LEU A 7 -0.95 -6.12 -5.28
CA LEU A 7 -0.49 -5.73 -3.96
C LEU A 7 -0.19 -6.98 -3.13
N LYS A 8 0.94 -6.95 -2.45
CA LYS A 8 1.29 -8.00 -1.50
C LYS A 8 1.50 -7.33 -0.15
N ILE A 9 0.65 -7.65 0.80
CA ILE A 9 0.64 -7.02 2.12
C ILE A 9 0.86 -8.09 3.18
N ASP A 10 1.84 -7.85 4.06
CA ASP A 10 2.07 -8.72 5.21
C ASP A 10 1.15 -8.28 6.33
N VAL A 11 0.06 -9.00 6.50
CA VAL A 11 -0.96 -8.64 7.48
C VAL A 11 -0.48 -8.75 8.92
N THR A 12 0.62 -9.45 9.16
CA THR A 12 1.20 -9.56 10.49
C THR A 12 1.90 -8.28 10.93
N LYS A 13 2.23 -7.41 9.98
CA LYS A 13 2.91 -6.14 10.25
C LYS A 13 1.95 -4.98 10.45
N ILE A 14 0.65 -5.22 10.27
CA ILE A 14 -0.35 -4.17 10.45
C ILE A 14 -0.50 -3.85 11.93
N ASP A 15 -0.39 -2.57 12.26
CA ASP A 15 -0.65 -2.09 13.62
C ASP A 15 -2.16 -2.00 13.80
N LYS A 16 -2.73 -2.97 14.50
CA LYS A 16 -4.18 -3.06 14.66
C LYS A 16 -4.76 -1.92 15.48
N ALA A 17 -3.95 -1.30 16.32
CA ALA A 17 -4.39 -0.16 17.11
C ALA A 17 -4.60 1.10 16.26
N ARG A 18 -4.01 1.12 15.05
CA ARG A 18 -4.09 2.25 14.13
C ARG A 18 -5.17 2.08 13.05
N LEU A 19 -5.93 0.99 13.09
CA LEU A 19 -7.02 0.79 12.15
C LEU A 19 -8.14 1.79 12.43
N PHE A 20 -8.75 2.27 11.37
CA PHE A 20 -9.91 3.13 11.49
C PHE A 20 -11.15 2.28 11.81
N LYS A 21 -11.80 2.59 12.92
CA LYS A 21 -13.02 1.89 13.33
C LYS A 21 -14.24 2.71 12.92
N GLY A 22 -14.91 2.23 11.88
CA GLY A 22 -16.14 2.86 11.40
C GLY A 22 -17.38 2.14 11.92
N GLU A 23 -18.54 2.64 11.56
CA GLU A 23 -19.81 2.05 11.98
C GLU A 23 -20.03 0.65 11.40
N LYS A 24 -19.52 0.40 10.20
CA LYS A 24 -19.76 -0.84 9.48
C LYS A 24 -18.57 -1.78 9.44
N GLY A 25 -17.48 -1.43 10.09
CA GLY A 25 -16.30 -2.28 10.10
C GLY A 25 -15.04 -1.56 10.49
N GLN A 26 -13.93 -2.26 10.33
CA GLN A 26 -12.61 -1.71 10.58
C GLN A 26 -11.87 -1.60 9.26
N TYR A 27 -11.18 -0.49 9.05
CA TYR A 27 -10.51 -0.20 7.78
C TYR A 27 -9.04 0.07 8.00
N LEU A 28 -8.23 -0.45 7.09
CA LEU A 28 -6.81 -0.15 7.03
C LEU A 28 -6.59 1.00 6.07
N ASP A 29 -6.06 2.10 6.57
CA ASP A 29 -5.60 3.18 5.72
C ASP A 29 -4.15 2.91 5.35
N ALA A 30 -3.84 2.96 4.07
CA ALA A 30 -2.50 2.69 3.59
C ALA A 30 -2.13 3.66 2.49
N THR A 31 -0.83 3.90 2.38
CA THR A 31 -0.28 4.74 1.31
C THR A 31 0.63 3.89 0.45
N VAL A 32 0.50 4.02 -0.86
CA VAL A 32 1.36 3.35 -1.82
C VAL A 32 2.22 4.40 -2.51
N PHE A 33 3.53 4.24 -2.42
CA PHE A 33 4.48 5.04 -3.19
C PHE A 33 4.84 4.22 -4.42
N PHE A 34 4.34 4.64 -5.58
CA PHE A 34 4.34 3.81 -6.78
C PHE A 34 4.97 4.56 -7.96
N ASP A 35 5.90 3.91 -8.65
CA ASP A 35 6.50 4.42 -9.88
C ASP A 35 6.37 3.35 -10.97
N PRO A 36 5.48 3.56 -11.95
CA PRO A 36 5.26 2.55 -12.99
C PRO A 36 6.44 2.35 -13.93
N ASP A 37 7.34 3.33 -13.99
CA ASP A 37 8.47 3.29 -14.92
C ASP A 37 9.73 2.66 -14.32
N ASN A 38 9.75 2.44 -13.01
CA ASN A 38 10.91 1.90 -12.31
C ASN A 38 10.51 0.73 -11.44
N ALA A 39 11.23 -0.35 -11.58
CA ALA A 39 11.04 -1.52 -10.73
C ALA A 39 12.34 -1.81 -9.99
N ASP A 40 12.21 -2.37 -8.79
CA ASP A 40 13.37 -2.79 -8.03
C ASP A 40 13.90 -4.14 -8.55
N GLN A 41 14.92 -4.69 -7.87
CA GLN A 41 15.51 -5.96 -8.27
C GLN A 41 14.55 -7.15 -8.21
N TYR A 42 13.44 -7.01 -7.50
CA TYR A 42 12.41 -8.04 -7.38
C TYR A 42 11.22 -7.80 -8.30
N GLY A 43 11.28 -6.75 -9.11
CA GLY A 43 10.21 -6.40 -10.04
C GLY A 43 9.08 -5.59 -9.42
N ASN A 44 9.25 -5.11 -8.20
CA ASN A 44 8.25 -4.28 -7.53
C ASN A 44 8.38 -2.82 -7.93
N ASN A 45 7.23 -2.18 -8.17
CA ASN A 45 7.19 -0.78 -8.61
C ASN A 45 6.86 0.19 -7.48
N GLY A 46 6.58 -0.31 -6.31
CA GLY A 46 6.27 0.56 -5.21
C GLY A 46 6.24 -0.16 -3.87
N MET A 47 6.07 0.62 -2.82
CA MET A 47 5.95 0.07 -1.48
C MET A 47 4.69 0.60 -0.82
N ILE A 48 4.18 -0.18 0.13
CA ILE A 48 2.95 0.11 0.84
C ILE A 48 3.28 0.32 2.30
N THR A 49 2.82 1.45 2.86
CA THR A 49 3.00 1.74 4.27
C THR A 49 1.65 1.97 4.93
N GLN A 50 1.57 1.68 6.22
CA GLN A 50 0.35 1.96 6.97
C GLN A 50 0.24 3.44 7.26
N SER A 51 -0.96 3.99 7.14
CA SER A 51 -1.26 5.40 7.40
C SER A 51 -2.28 5.52 8.55
N TRP A 52 -2.28 6.65 9.23
CA TRP A 52 -3.31 6.97 10.22
C TRP A 52 -3.40 8.48 10.37
N LYS A 53 -4.49 8.93 11.01
CA LYS A 53 -4.88 10.34 11.02
C LYS A 53 -3.79 11.29 11.54
N ASP A 54 -3.15 10.94 12.64
CA ASP A 54 -2.16 11.81 13.28
C ASP A 54 -0.73 11.35 13.03
N GLN A 55 -0.51 10.67 11.91
CA GLN A 55 0.79 10.14 11.56
C GLN A 55 1.82 11.25 11.35
N GLN A 56 2.97 11.08 11.99
CA GLN A 56 4.12 11.96 11.79
C GLN A 56 4.92 11.49 10.58
N LYS A 57 5.65 12.43 9.97
CA LYS A 57 6.51 12.10 8.83
C LYS A 57 7.55 11.06 9.24
N GLY A 58 7.66 9.99 8.45
CA GLY A 58 8.60 8.92 8.73
C GLY A 58 8.06 7.80 9.60
N GLU A 59 6.86 7.96 10.15
CA GLU A 59 6.21 6.89 10.87
C GLU A 59 5.51 5.95 9.88
N GLY A 60 5.27 4.74 10.32
CA GLY A 60 4.58 3.74 9.53
C GLY A 60 5.52 2.65 9.05
N ALA A 61 5.15 1.42 9.35
CA ALA A 61 5.91 0.27 8.89
C ALA A 61 5.62 -0.03 7.43
N ILE A 62 6.62 -0.54 6.73
CA ILE A 62 6.42 -1.03 5.37
C ILE A 62 5.63 -2.33 5.48
N LEU A 63 4.43 -2.34 4.92
CA LEU A 63 3.54 -3.50 4.96
C LEU A 63 3.78 -4.45 3.80
N GLY A 64 4.23 -3.93 2.66
CA GLY A 64 4.39 -4.76 1.49
C GLY A 64 4.78 -3.98 0.26
N ASN A 65 4.49 -4.55 -0.89
CA ASN A 65 4.92 -4.01 -2.17
C ASN A 65 3.79 -3.98 -3.18
N ALA A 66 3.92 -3.08 -4.15
CA ALA A 66 3.01 -2.97 -5.28
C ALA A 66 3.78 -3.27 -6.56
N LYS A 67 3.15 -4.03 -7.45
CA LYS A 67 3.76 -4.40 -8.72
C LYS A 67 2.76 -4.15 -9.84
N LEU A 68 3.22 -3.45 -10.88
CA LEU A 68 2.42 -3.26 -12.08
C LEU A 68 2.45 -4.54 -12.89
N PHE A 69 1.29 -5.18 -13.10
CA PHE A 69 1.23 -6.39 -13.89
C PHE A 69 0.48 -6.21 -15.21
N TRP A 70 -0.23 -5.09 -15.37
CA TRP A 70 -1.00 -4.83 -16.57
C TRP A 70 -1.25 -3.33 -16.75
N SER A 71 -1.18 -2.87 -17.97
CA SER A 71 -1.63 -1.53 -18.33
C SER A 71 -2.30 -1.57 -19.68
N GLY A 72 -3.31 -0.71 -19.87
CA GLY A 72 -4.03 -0.67 -21.13
C GLY A 72 -5.20 0.30 -21.05
N GLU A 73 -5.87 0.45 -22.19
CA GLU A 73 -7.06 1.27 -22.27
C GLU A 73 -8.30 0.41 -22.08
N SER A 74 -9.30 0.99 -21.43
CA SER A 74 -10.58 0.31 -21.22
C SER A 74 -11.55 0.60 -22.36
#